data_f905555d7271e90aa3a101280bf7e8cc
#
_entry.id   f905555d7271e90aa3a101280bf7e8cc
#
_cell.length_a   1.000
_cell.length_b   1.000
_cell.length_c   1.000
_cell.angle_alpha   90.00
_cell.angle_beta   90.00
_cell.angle_gamma   90.00
#
_symmetry.space_group_name_H-M   'P 1'
#
loop_
_entity.id
_entity.type
_entity.pdbx_description
1 polymer ?
#
loop_
_entity_poly.entity_id
_entity_poly.type
_entity_poly.pdbx_seq_one_letter_code
_entity_poly.pdbx_strand_id
1 'polypeptide(L)'
;MSSKSLQKLGVVMFVLLALVSLTACQSTRSAGDQVDDGVIVTKVKAKLAADGDINPFNIDVDSNDGVVTLQGTVAKSEARTKAEDHARDTEGVRRVINLIKVEPSGT
;
A
#
# COMPACT_ATOMS: atom_id res chain seq x y z
N MET A 1 -41.29 30.42 20.29
CA MET A 1 -40.49 31.10 19.32
C MET A 1 -39.05 30.64 19.32
N SER A 2 -38.43 30.62 20.48
CA SER A 2 -37.04 30.19 20.59
C SER A 2 -36.83 28.71 20.24
N SER A 3 -37.86 27.87 20.45
CA SER A 3 -37.73 26.45 20.16
C SER A 3 -37.57 26.17 18.66
N LYS A 4 -38.19 26.98 17.82
CA LYS A 4 -38.05 26.80 16.37
C LYS A 4 -36.65 27.11 15.88
N SER A 5 -36.00 28.10 16.46
CA SER A 5 -34.64 28.44 16.12
C SER A 5 -33.68 27.33 16.51
N LEU A 6 -33.89 26.73 17.66
CA LEU A 6 -33.04 25.65 18.15
C LEU A 6 -33.15 24.43 17.25
N GLN A 7 -34.36 24.13 16.76
CA GLN A 7 -34.54 23.00 15.87
C GLN A 7 -33.79 23.21 14.54
N LYS A 8 -33.81 24.41 14.01
CA LYS A 8 -33.11 24.70 12.77
C LYS A 8 -31.60 24.54 12.92
N LEU A 9 -31.07 24.97 14.06
CA LEU A 9 -29.65 24.83 14.35
C LEU A 9 -29.23 23.38 14.40
N GLY A 10 -30.05 22.55 15.05
CA GLY A 10 -29.75 21.12 15.13
C GLY A 10 -29.70 20.45 13.78
N VAL A 11 -30.61 20.80 12.90
CA VAL A 11 -30.66 20.23 11.57
C VAL A 11 -29.45 20.66 10.74
N VAL A 12 -29.08 21.92 10.84
CA VAL A 12 -27.93 22.43 10.10
C VAL A 12 -26.65 21.73 10.53
N MET A 13 -26.46 21.56 11.82
CA MET A 13 -25.28 20.88 12.31
C MET A 13 -25.22 19.42 11.84
N PHE A 14 -26.34 18.77 11.83
CA PHE A 14 -26.43 17.39 11.38
C PHE A 14 -26.04 17.25 9.90
N VAL A 15 -26.51 18.16 9.08
CA VAL A 15 -26.20 18.16 7.66
C VAL A 15 -24.71 18.40 7.43
N LEU A 16 -24.11 19.31 8.20
CA LEU A 16 -22.69 19.59 8.08
C LEU A 16 -21.83 18.37 8.39
N LEU A 17 -22.20 17.63 9.42
CA LEU A 17 -21.47 16.41 9.76
C LEU A 17 -21.55 15.37 8.66
N ALA A 18 -22.71 15.24 8.06
CA ALA A 18 -22.89 14.30 6.96
C ALA A 18 -22.00 14.66 5.76
N LEU A 19 -21.90 15.95 5.48
CA LEU A 19 -21.06 16.42 4.36
C LEU A 19 -19.58 16.09 4.60
N VAL A 20 -19.12 16.29 5.81
CA VAL A 20 -17.71 15.98 6.14
C VAL A 20 -17.42 14.50 5.92
N SER A 21 -18.34 13.63 6.33
CA SER A 21 -18.15 12.20 6.13
C SER A 21 -18.05 11.83 4.66
N LEU A 22 -18.88 12.42 3.83
CA LEU A 22 -18.84 12.15 2.40
C LEU A 22 -17.53 12.63 1.78
N THR A 23 -17.03 13.76 2.21
CA THR A 23 -15.78 14.29 1.69
C THR A 23 -14.62 13.33 1.98
N ALA A 24 -14.58 12.78 3.17
CA ALA A 24 -13.53 11.84 3.55
C ALA A 24 -13.56 10.59 2.67
N CYS A 25 -14.75 10.10 2.36
CA CYS A 25 -14.86 8.92 1.49
C CYS A 25 -14.42 9.22 0.07
N GLN A 26 -14.72 10.39 -0.42
CA GLN A 26 -14.32 10.75 -1.78
C GLN A 26 -12.82 10.88 -1.94
N SER A 27 -12.15 11.40 -0.95
CA SER A 27 -10.71 11.55 -1.03
C SER A 27 -9.99 10.22 -1.15
N THR A 28 -10.51 9.18 -0.53
CA THR A 28 -9.92 7.85 -0.67
C THR A 28 -10.16 7.26 -2.05
N ARG A 29 -11.27 7.61 -2.69
CA ARG A 29 -11.57 7.07 -4.00
C ARG A 29 -10.74 7.67 -5.11
N SER A 30 -10.33 8.89 -4.97
CA SER A 30 -9.56 9.54 -6.03
C SER A 30 -8.22 8.85 -6.26
N ALA A 31 -7.72 8.13 -5.29
CA ALA A 31 -6.48 7.38 -5.42
C ALA A 31 -6.67 6.05 -6.13
N GLY A 32 -7.91 5.67 -6.45
CA GLY A 32 -8.20 4.36 -7.00
C GLY A 32 -7.62 4.12 -8.38
N ASP A 33 -7.52 5.16 -9.20
CA ASP A 33 -7.02 5.01 -10.56
C ASP A 33 -5.52 4.92 -10.63
N GLN A 34 -4.83 5.51 -9.67
CA GLN A 34 -3.38 5.47 -9.60
C GLN A 34 -3.00 5.17 -8.17
N VAL A 35 -2.49 3.97 -7.95
CA VAL A 35 -2.03 3.60 -6.64
C VAL A 35 -0.72 4.31 -6.36
N ASP A 36 -0.68 5.04 -5.25
CA ASP A 36 0.50 5.78 -4.83
C ASP A 36 1.68 4.82 -4.62
N ASP A 37 2.85 5.23 -5.06
CA ASP A 37 4.06 4.42 -4.90
C ASP A 37 4.34 4.06 -3.45
N GLY A 38 4.06 4.97 -2.52
CA GLY A 38 4.21 4.68 -1.11
C GLY A 38 3.31 3.56 -0.62
N VAL A 39 2.09 3.50 -1.14
CA VAL A 39 1.16 2.43 -0.83
C VAL A 39 1.64 1.11 -1.41
N ILE A 40 2.15 1.15 -2.64
CA ILE A 40 2.71 -0.05 -3.27
C ILE A 40 3.85 -0.62 -2.44
N VAL A 41 4.79 0.22 -2.04
CA VAL A 41 5.92 -0.21 -1.22
C VAL A 41 5.43 -0.86 0.08
N THR A 42 4.47 -0.23 0.75
CA THR A 42 3.92 -0.75 1.99
C THR A 42 3.28 -2.12 1.78
N LYS A 43 2.50 -2.26 0.72
CA LYS A 43 1.83 -3.54 0.45
C LYS A 43 2.82 -4.64 0.10
N VAL A 44 3.82 -4.32 -0.72
CA VAL A 44 4.84 -5.31 -1.07
C VAL A 44 5.61 -5.74 0.17
N LYS A 45 6.01 -4.79 1.00
CA LYS A 45 6.73 -5.13 2.24
C LYS A 45 5.87 -5.99 3.17
N ALA A 46 4.58 -5.71 3.26
CA ALA A 46 3.69 -6.52 4.07
C ALA A 46 3.60 -7.95 3.56
N LYS A 47 3.54 -8.13 2.25
CA LYS A 47 3.52 -9.47 1.66
C LYS A 47 4.82 -10.22 1.91
N LEU A 48 5.94 -9.52 1.79
CA LEU A 48 7.24 -10.14 2.06
C LEU A 48 7.36 -10.53 3.52
N ALA A 49 6.87 -9.69 4.41
CA ALA A 49 6.93 -9.98 5.84
C ALA A 49 6.05 -11.18 6.23
N ALA A 50 4.96 -11.39 5.50
CA ALA A 50 4.06 -12.50 5.75
C ALA A 50 4.60 -13.83 5.23
N ASP A 51 5.59 -13.80 4.36
CA ASP A 51 6.17 -15.01 3.79
C ASP A 51 7.32 -15.50 4.66
N GLY A 52 7.16 -16.67 5.26
CA GLY A 52 8.16 -17.21 6.18
C GLY A 52 9.50 -17.55 5.55
N ASP A 53 9.52 -17.69 4.22
CA ASP A 53 10.76 -18.00 3.50
C ASP A 53 11.55 -16.77 3.12
N ILE A 54 11.02 -15.60 3.41
CA ILE A 54 11.64 -14.33 3.04
C ILE A 54 11.95 -13.53 4.29
N ASN A 55 13.17 -13.03 4.38
CA ASN A 55 13.51 -12.08 5.43
C ASN A 55 13.34 -10.67 4.90
N PRO A 56 12.27 -9.95 5.31
CA PRO A 56 11.97 -8.66 4.74
C PRO A 56 13.03 -7.59 5.04
N PHE A 57 13.84 -7.80 6.07
CA PHE A 57 14.89 -6.85 6.43
C PHE A 57 16.06 -6.88 5.46
N ASN A 58 16.18 -7.95 4.69
CA ASN A 58 17.26 -8.08 3.71
C ASN A 58 16.84 -7.66 2.31
N ILE A 59 15.61 -7.19 2.15
CA ILE A 59 15.10 -6.79 0.86
C ILE A 59 14.61 -5.34 0.94
N ASP A 60 15.15 -4.51 0.07
CA ASP A 60 14.68 -3.14 -0.10
C ASP A 60 13.67 -3.09 -1.22
N VAL A 61 12.59 -2.39 -1.00
CA VAL A 61 11.51 -2.22 -1.97
C VAL A 61 11.38 -0.74 -2.30
N ASP A 62 11.40 -0.44 -3.58
CA ASP A 62 11.17 0.91 -4.06
C ASP A 62 10.14 0.88 -5.17
N SER A 63 9.38 1.95 -5.31
CA SER A 63 8.37 2.05 -6.35
C SER A 63 8.38 3.44 -6.95
N ASN A 64 8.36 3.48 -8.28
CA ASN A 64 8.35 4.73 -9.02
C ASN A 64 7.42 4.55 -10.22
N ASP A 65 6.33 5.30 -10.25
CA ASP A 65 5.33 5.21 -11.31
C ASP A 65 4.84 3.78 -11.55
N GLY A 66 4.68 3.01 -10.48
CA GLY A 66 4.23 1.63 -10.59
C GLY A 66 5.31 0.63 -10.94
N VAL A 67 6.54 1.08 -11.14
CA VAL A 67 7.68 0.19 -11.37
C VAL A 67 8.33 -0.11 -10.03
N VAL A 68 8.27 -1.36 -9.60
CA VAL A 68 8.84 -1.79 -8.32
C VAL A 68 10.23 -2.35 -8.54
N THR A 69 11.18 -1.86 -7.77
CA THR A 69 12.55 -2.35 -7.80
C THR A 69 12.81 -3.07 -6.47
N LEU A 70 13.27 -4.30 -6.57
CA LEU A 70 13.65 -5.11 -5.42
C LEU A 70 15.15 -5.25 -5.39
N GLN A 71 15.75 -4.96 -4.25
CA GLN A 71 17.19 -5.08 -4.05
C GLN A 71 17.45 -5.80 -2.75
N GLY A 72 18.56 -6.49 -2.69
CA GLY A 72 18.97 -7.16 -1.47
C GLY A 72 19.59 -8.51 -1.75
N THR A 73 19.65 -9.32 -0.73
CA THR A 73 20.27 -10.64 -0.77
C THR A 73 19.40 -11.66 -0.10
N VAL A 74 19.23 -12.80 -0.74
CA VAL A 74 18.49 -13.93 -0.18
C VAL A 74 19.36 -15.18 -0.29
N ALA A 75 19.06 -16.17 0.55
CA ALA A 75 19.83 -17.40 0.57
C ALA A 75 19.42 -18.39 -0.51
N LYS A 76 18.18 -18.30 -0.97
CA LYS A 76 17.63 -19.25 -1.93
C LYS A 76 17.04 -18.55 -3.13
N SER A 77 17.18 -19.17 -4.29
CA SER A 77 16.58 -18.62 -5.51
C SER A 77 15.05 -18.60 -5.44
N GLU A 78 14.45 -19.52 -4.68
CA GLU A 78 13.02 -19.54 -4.49
C GLU A 78 12.53 -18.28 -3.79
N ALA A 79 13.27 -17.80 -2.80
CA ALA A 79 12.92 -16.57 -2.10
C ALA A 79 12.95 -15.38 -3.05
N ARG A 80 13.91 -15.34 -3.95
CA ARG A 80 14.00 -14.30 -4.96
C ARG A 80 12.77 -14.31 -5.88
N THR A 81 12.38 -15.49 -6.33
CA THR A 81 11.20 -15.63 -7.19
C THR A 81 9.93 -15.26 -6.47
N LYS A 82 9.79 -15.70 -5.21
CA LYS A 82 8.61 -15.37 -4.43
C LYS A 82 8.49 -13.86 -4.20
N ALA A 83 9.61 -13.21 -3.93
CA ALA A 83 9.60 -11.76 -3.74
C ALA A 83 9.11 -11.06 -5.01
N GLU A 84 9.57 -11.49 -6.18
CA GLU A 84 9.11 -10.94 -7.43
C GLU A 84 7.62 -11.17 -7.63
N ASP A 85 7.13 -12.38 -7.33
CA ASP A 85 5.72 -12.70 -7.47
C ASP A 85 4.86 -11.86 -6.53
N HIS A 86 5.28 -11.67 -5.29
CA HIS A 86 4.55 -10.82 -4.36
C HIS A 86 4.46 -9.38 -4.87
N ALA A 87 5.55 -8.87 -5.42
CA ALA A 87 5.54 -7.52 -5.97
C ALA A 87 4.64 -7.44 -7.19
N ARG A 88 4.73 -8.40 -8.08
CA ARG A 88 3.92 -8.41 -9.30
C ARG A 88 2.43 -8.51 -9.00
N ASP A 89 2.07 -9.25 -7.96
CA ASP A 89 0.67 -9.45 -7.59
C ASP A 89 0.11 -8.28 -6.80
N THR A 90 0.90 -7.27 -6.51
CA THR A 90 0.43 -6.12 -5.76
C THR A 90 -0.29 -5.16 -6.69
N GLU A 91 -1.45 -4.70 -6.25
CA GLU A 91 -2.26 -3.76 -7.01
C GLU A 91 -1.50 -2.47 -7.28
N GLY A 92 -1.57 -2.00 -8.52
CA GLY A 92 -0.89 -0.78 -8.92
C GLY A 92 0.49 -1.01 -9.50
N VAL A 93 1.03 -2.20 -9.39
CA VAL A 93 2.35 -2.51 -9.94
C VAL A 93 2.24 -2.76 -11.43
N ARG A 94 3.02 -2.02 -12.19
CA ARG A 94 3.05 -2.14 -13.64
C ARG A 94 4.20 -3.02 -14.11
N ARG A 95 5.31 -3.01 -13.39
CA ARG A 95 6.49 -3.78 -13.73
C ARG A 95 7.35 -3.99 -12.49
N VAL A 96 8.08 -5.08 -12.46
CA VAL A 96 9.00 -5.39 -11.37
C VAL A 96 10.40 -5.54 -11.92
N ILE A 97 11.35 -4.86 -11.30
CA ILE A 97 12.77 -5.01 -11.58
C ILE A 97 13.36 -5.73 -10.38
N ASN A 98 13.79 -6.96 -10.59
CA ASN A 98 14.30 -7.79 -9.51
C ASN A 98 15.82 -7.81 -9.54
N LEU A 99 16.44 -7.07 -8.64
CA LEU A 99 17.88 -6.98 -8.49
C LEU A 99 18.37 -7.74 -7.26
N ILE A 100 17.54 -8.62 -6.72
CA ILE A 100 17.90 -9.43 -5.55
C ILE A 100 19.00 -10.42 -5.96
N LYS A 101 20.02 -10.51 -5.13
CA LYS A 101 21.10 -11.47 -5.33
C LYS A 101 20.84 -12.70 -4.50
N VAL A 102 21.15 -13.86 -5.05
CA VAL A 102 21.08 -15.11 -4.31
C VAL A 102 22.49 -15.45 -3.82
N GLU A 103 22.66 -15.44 -2.53
CA GLU A 103 23.92 -15.81 -1.91
C GLU A 103 23.64 -16.91 -0.89
N PRO A 104 23.85 -18.15 -1.25
CA PRO A 104 23.65 -19.25 -0.31
C PRO A 104 24.49 -18.98 0.93
N SER A 105 23.84 -18.97 2.05
CA SER A 105 24.55 -18.75 3.28
C SER A 105 25.33 -19.98 3.66
N GLY A 106 25.68 -20.67 2.82
CA GLY A 106 26.42 -21.87 2.84
C GLY A 106 27.34 -22.15 3.94
N THR A 107 27.24 -21.47 4.64
CA THR A 107 28.03 -21.78 5.74
C THR A 107 27.37 -22.82 6.60
#